data_5cc7d295edcf6f59a9ee81b119125795
#
_entry.id   5cc7d295edcf6f59a9ee81b119125795
#
_cell.length_a   1.000
_cell.length_b   1.000
_cell.length_c   1.000
_cell.angle_alpha   90.00
_cell.angle_beta   90.00
_cell.angle_gamma   90.00
#
_symmetry.space_group_name_H-M   'P 1'
#
loop_
_entity.id
_entity.type
_entity.pdbx_description
1 polymer ?
#
loop_
_entity_poly.entity_id
_entity_poly.type
_entity_poly.pdbx_seq_one_letter_code
_entity_poly.pdbx_strand_id
1 'polypeptide(L)'
;MKHFAGVTVKDYGGIGGLKTVSIRSLGAQHTAVGYDGITLTDCQTGQIDIGRFSLDNVDRLSLNNGQSDNIFQPARFFASAGILNIQTLTPLFTKGKKTNIAGAFKTGSWGLINPSLLLEQQFNKTWSMSANGEWMSSDGHYPYTLHYGNAAED
;
A
#
# COMPACT_ATOMS: atom_id res chain seq x y z
N MET A 1 -7.56 4.21 -3.99
CA MET A 1 -6.61 4.45 -5.11
C MET A 1 -7.29 4.47 -6.49
N LYS A 2 -8.30 3.67 -6.76
CA LYS A 2 -8.99 3.65 -8.06
C LYS A 2 -9.67 4.97 -8.48
N HIS A 3 -9.75 5.95 -7.58
CA HIS A 3 -10.40 7.24 -7.85
C HIS A 3 -9.44 8.33 -8.35
N PHE A 4 -8.15 8.07 -8.42
CA PHE A 4 -7.20 9.01 -8.99
C PHE A 4 -7.22 8.89 -10.53
N ALA A 5 -7.41 10.02 -11.21
CA ALA A 5 -7.39 10.05 -12.67
C ALA A 5 -6.03 9.61 -13.22
N GLY A 6 -6.03 8.69 -14.17
CA GLY A 6 -4.82 8.16 -14.78
C GLY A 6 -4.03 7.15 -13.93
N VAL A 7 -4.59 6.67 -12.82
CA VAL A 7 -3.99 5.60 -12.00
C VAL A 7 -4.67 4.27 -12.30
N THR A 8 -3.87 3.28 -12.62
CA THR A 8 -4.32 1.89 -12.77
C THR A 8 -3.67 1.03 -11.70
N VAL A 9 -4.49 0.37 -10.90
CA VAL A 9 -4.04 -0.66 -9.96
C VAL A 9 -4.27 -2.01 -10.60
N LYS A 10 -3.20 -2.76 -10.81
CA LYS A 10 -3.28 -4.15 -11.27
C LYS A 10 -3.16 -5.08 -10.06
N ASP A 11 -4.06 -6.03 -9.98
CA ASP A 11 -4.12 -7.07 -8.95
C ASP A 11 -3.85 -8.43 -9.61
N TYR A 12 -2.81 -9.11 -9.18
CA TYR A 12 -2.33 -10.36 -9.77
C TYR A 12 -2.61 -11.58 -8.87
N GLY A 13 -3.74 -11.63 -8.23
CA GLY A 13 -4.10 -12.83 -7.48
C GLY A 13 -4.97 -12.61 -6.24
N GLY A 14 -5.67 -11.50 -6.16
CA GLY A 14 -6.62 -11.26 -5.07
C GLY A 14 -5.96 -11.07 -3.69
N ILE A 15 -6.38 -11.87 -2.71
CA ILE A 15 -5.85 -11.79 -1.35
C ILE A 15 -4.43 -12.35 -1.32
N GLY A 16 -3.46 -11.53 -0.87
CA GLY A 16 -2.05 -11.89 -0.83
C GLY A 16 -1.32 -11.84 -2.19
N GLY A 17 -2.04 -11.55 -3.28
CA GLY A 17 -1.43 -11.38 -4.60
C GLY A 17 -0.70 -10.04 -4.74
N LEU A 18 0.24 -10.02 -5.69
CA LEU A 18 0.98 -8.82 -6.06
C LEU A 18 0.02 -7.72 -6.52
N LYS A 19 0.14 -6.53 -5.96
CA LYS A 19 -0.61 -5.35 -6.37
C LYS A 19 0.34 -4.25 -6.81
N THR A 20 0.23 -3.85 -8.06
CA THR A 20 1.09 -2.79 -8.61
C THR A 20 0.29 -1.57 -9.02
N VAL A 21 0.93 -0.41 -8.97
CA VAL A 21 0.36 0.86 -9.43
C VAL A 21 1.10 1.31 -10.68
N SER A 22 0.35 1.67 -11.70
CA SER A 22 0.87 2.37 -12.87
C SER A 22 0.16 3.70 -13.06
N ILE A 23 0.92 4.70 -13.50
CA ILE A 23 0.44 6.05 -13.74
C ILE A 23 0.48 6.30 -15.24
N ARG A 24 -0.64 6.77 -15.79
CA ARG A 24 -0.78 7.09 -17.23
C ARG A 24 -0.35 5.95 -18.16
N SER A 25 -0.59 4.71 -17.73
CA SER A 25 -0.25 3.48 -18.49
C SER A 25 1.25 3.29 -18.78
N LEU A 26 2.14 4.00 -18.09
CA LEU A 26 3.59 3.93 -18.32
C LEU A 26 4.27 2.70 -17.70
N GLY A 27 3.51 1.83 -17.03
CA GLY A 27 4.04 0.67 -16.34
C GLY A 27 4.43 0.95 -14.89
N ALA A 28 4.34 -0.09 -14.06
CA ALA A 28 4.58 0.04 -12.62
C ALA A 28 6.04 0.33 -12.27
N GLN A 29 7.00 -0.11 -13.11
CA GLN A 29 8.43 0.16 -12.95
C GLN A 29 8.80 1.64 -13.08
N HIS A 30 7.94 2.45 -13.73
CA HIS A 30 8.12 3.90 -13.88
C HIS A 30 7.41 4.71 -12.80
N THR A 31 6.75 4.05 -11.86
CA THR A 31 6.09 4.68 -10.72
C THR A 31 6.97 4.54 -9.49
N ALA A 32 7.40 5.66 -8.91
CA ALA A 32 8.07 5.64 -7.62
C ALA A 32 7.04 5.53 -6.50
N VAL A 33 7.40 4.82 -5.45
CA VAL A 33 6.60 4.73 -4.22
C VAL A 33 7.44 5.26 -3.07
N GLY A 34 6.92 6.24 -2.36
CA GLY A 34 7.49 6.77 -1.13
C GLY A 34 6.64 6.37 0.08
N TYR A 35 7.29 6.03 1.16
CA TYR A 35 6.66 5.72 2.44
C TYR A 35 7.31 6.59 3.50
N ASP A 36 6.56 7.54 4.06
CA ASP A 36 7.04 8.57 5.00
C ASP A 36 8.32 9.27 4.53
N GLY A 37 8.39 9.60 3.24
CA GLY A 37 9.54 10.26 2.63
C GLY A 37 10.70 9.33 2.23
N ILE A 38 10.63 8.05 2.58
CA ILE A 38 11.62 7.04 2.19
C ILE A 38 11.19 6.41 0.86
N THR A 39 12.08 6.39 -0.12
CA THR A 39 11.82 5.75 -1.41
C THR A 39 11.90 4.23 -1.26
N LEU A 40 10.84 3.56 -1.65
CA LEU A 40 10.81 2.11 -1.73
C LEU A 40 11.29 1.67 -3.11
N THR A 41 12.13 0.66 -3.12
CA THR A 41 12.67 0.07 -4.35
C THR A 41 12.66 -1.45 -4.26
N ASP A 42 12.33 -2.10 -5.36
CA ASP A 42 12.58 -3.52 -5.56
C ASP A 42 13.74 -3.65 -6.55
N CYS A 43 14.82 -4.29 -6.10
CA CYS A 43 16.04 -4.45 -6.89
C CYS A 43 15.89 -5.48 -8.01
N GLN A 44 14.89 -6.34 -7.97
CA GLN A 44 14.71 -7.43 -8.93
C GLN A 44 13.82 -7.01 -10.11
N THR A 45 12.64 -6.49 -9.83
CA THR A 45 11.62 -6.20 -10.85
C THR A 45 11.43 -4.71 -11.09
N GLY A 46 11.88 -3.86 -10.17
CA GLY A 46 11.63 -2.43 -10.16
C GLY A 46 10.17 -2.07 -9.86
N GLN A 47 9.33 -3.05 -9.56
CA GLN A 47 7.91 -2.86 -9.26
C GLN A 47 7.68 -3.02 -7.77
N ILE A 48 6.93 -2.10 -7.16
CA ILE A 48 6.61 -2.16 -5.75
C ILE A 48 5.24 -2.81 -5.55
N ASP A 49 5.22 -3.83 -4.70
CA ASP A 49 3.96 -4.42 -4.24
C ASP A 49 3.32 -3.52 -3.19
N ILE A 50 2.32 -2.76 -3.62
CA ILE A 50 1.55 -1.90 -2.72
C ILE A 50 0.58 -2.67 -1.82
N GLY A 51 0.33 -3.95 -2.11
CA GLY A 51 -0.52 -4.82 -1.29
C GLY A 51 0.08 -5.17 0.08
N ARG A 52 1.40 -4.97 0.23
CA ARG A 52 2.11 -5.22 1.48
C ARG A 52 1.94 -4.12 2.53
N PHE A 53 1.46 -2.95 2.13
CA PHE A 53 1.29 -1.84 3.06
C PHE A 53 -0.11 -1.87 3.65
N SER A 54 -0.18 -1.98 4.97
CA SER A 54 -1.43 -1.79 5.70
C SER A 54 -1.93 -0.36 5.50
N LEU A 55 -3.19 -0.23 5.15
CA LEU A 55 -3.84 1.07 5.06
C LEU A 55 -4.41 1.54 6.40
N ASP A 56 -4.32 0.72 7.44
CA ASP A 56 -4.91 1.02 8.76
C ASP A 56 -4.19 2.16 9.48
N ASN A 57 -2.92 2.38 9.14
CA ASN A 57 -2.09 3.45 9.71
C ASN A 57 -1.74 4.53 8.68
N VAL A 58 -2.50 4.67 7.61
CA VAL A 58 -2.25 5.67 6.57
C VAL A 58 -3.15 6.88 6.76
N ASP A 59 -2.53 8.05 6.90
CA ASP A 59 -3.20 9.35 6.93
C ASP A 59 -3.53 9.83 5.53
N ARG A 60 -2.52 9.79 4.65
CA ARG A 60 -2.63 10.38 3.32
C ARG A 60 -1.95 9.52 2.25
N LEU A 61 -2.67 9.39 1.14
CA LEU A 61 -2.11 8.93 -0.12
C LEU A 61 -2.11 10.11 -1.09
N SER A 62 -0.94 10.50 -1.55
CA SER A 62 -0.80 11.57 -2.54
C SER A 62 -0.13 11.05 -3.80
N LEU A 63 -0.61 11.52 -4.94
CA LEU A 63 -0.09 11.20 -6.24
C LEU A 63 0.46 12.47 -6.87
N ASN A 64 1.75 12.49 -7.15
CA ASN A 64 2.39 13.57 -7.88
C ASN A 64 2.69 13.09 -9.30
N ASN A 65 2.16 13.80 -10.28
CA ASN A 65 2.42 13.56 -11.69
C ASN A 65 3.53 14.51 -12.17
N GLY A 66 4.61 13.93 -12.67
CA GLY A 66 5.76 14.70 -13.14
C GLY A 66 6.74 15.07 -12.04
N GLN A 67 7.65 15.97 -12.38
CA GLN A 67 8.68 16.44 -11.43
C GLN A 67 8.07 17.38 -10.39
N SER A 68 8.55 17.26 -9.18
CA SER A 68 8.24 18.16 -8.08
C SER A 68 9.29 19.27 -8.03
N ASP A 69 8.88 20.49 -7.63
CA ASP A 69 9.79 21.61 -7.39
C ASP A 69 10.64 21.44 -6.12
N ASN A 70 10.39 20.39 -5.35
CA ASN A 70 11.17 20.09 -4.15
C ASN A 70 12.52 19.48 -4.51
N ILE A 71 13.58 20.27 -4.38
CA ILE A 71 14.96 19.84 -4.68
C ILE A 71 15.54 18.83 -3.67
N PHE A 72 14.91 18.69 -2.49
CA PHE A 72 15.36 17.78 -1.43
C PHE A 72 14.73 16.38 -1.51
N GLN A 73 14.17 16.01 -2.65
CA GLN A 73 13.60 14.68 -2.84
C GLN A 73 14.65 13.69 -3.37
N PRO A 74 14.47 12.38 -3.13
CA PRO A 74 15.36 11.34 -3.64
C PRO A 74 15.47 11.34 -5.17
N ALA A 75 16.64 11.02 -5.71
CA ALA A 75 16.90 10.98 -7.15
C ALA A 75 15.91 10.07 -7.92
N ARG A 76 15.47 8.98 -7.31
CA ARG A 76 14.46 8.08 -7.89
C ARG A 76 13.15 8.80 -8.20
N PHE A 77 12.75 9.78 -7.39
CA PHE A 77 11.53 10.55 -7.62
C PHE A 77 11.65 11.41 -8.88
N PHE A 78 12.82 12.02 -9.11
CA PHE A 78 13.07 12.77 -10.35
C PHE A 78 13.06 11.87 -11.60
N ALA A 79 13.54 10.63 -11.45
CA ALA A 79 13.62 9.67 -12.54
C ALA A 79 12.30 8.92 -12.84
N SER A 80 11.21 9.24 -12.13
CA SER A 80 9.95 8.52 -12.24
C SER A 80 8.89 9.33 -12.96
N ALA A 81 8.02 8.65 -13.70
CA ALA A 81 6.90 9.28 -14.40
C ALA A 81 5.82 9.81 -13.47
N GLY A 82 5.76 9.26 -12.27
CA GLY A 82 4.89 9.72 -11.20
C GLY A 82 5.29 9.11 -9.87
N ILE A 83 4.86 9.74 -8.79
CA ILE A 83 5.24 9.39 -7.42
C ILE A 83 3.98 9.14 -6.61
N LEU A 84 3.85 7.95 -6.05
CA LEU A 84 2.84 7.63 -5.05
C LEU A 84 3.48 7.78 -3.67
N ASN A 85 3.06 8.79 -2.90
CA ASN A 85 3.50 8.98 -1.53
C ASN A 85 2.45 8.44 -0.56
N ILE A 86 2.91 7.60 0.35
CA ILE A 86 2.14 7.05 1.47
C ILE A 86 2.66 7.75 2.72
N GLN A 87 1.79 8.44 3.43
CA GLN A 87 2.11 9.09 4.70
C GLN A 87 1.32 8.41 5.81
N THR A 88 2.02 7.98 6.85
CA THR A 88 1.39 7.37 8.02
C THR A 88 0.81 8.42 8.96
N LEU A 89 -0.14 7.98 9.78
CA LEU A 89 -0.73 8.82 10.82
C LEU A 89 0.36 9.26 11.81
N THR A 90 0.42 10.57 12.04
CA THR A 90 1.22 11.09 13.14
C THR A 90 0.45 10.89 14.46
N PRO A 91 1.03 10.19 15.45
CA PRO A 91 0.35 9.94 16.71
C PRO A 91 -0.10 11.23 17.41
N LEU A 92 -1.38 11.34 17.75
CA LEU A 92 -1.94 12.45 18.50
C LEU A 92 -2.29 11.98 19.91
N PHE A 93 -1.71 12.63 20.92
CA PHE A 93 -1.94 12.29 22.31
C PHE A 93 -2.78 13.36 23.01
N THR A 94 -3.85 12.94 23.65
CA THR A 94 -4.68 13.82 24.48
C THR A 94 -3.95 14.09 25.81
N LYS A 95 -4.18 15.27 26.39
CA LYS A 95 -3.57 15.63 27.70
C LYS A 95 -3.82 14.53 28.74
N GLY A 96 -2.74 14.01 29.30
CA GLY A 96 -2.76 12.96 30.32
C GLY A 96 -2.69 11.53 29.82
N LYS A 97 -2.91 11.28 28.51
CA LYS A 97 -2.74 9.96 27.90
C LYS A 97 -1.44 9.92 27.09
N LYS A 98 -0.57 9.00 27.42
CA LYS A 98 0.72 8.80 26.74
C LYS A 98 0.74 7.56 25.86
N THR A 99 -0.33 6.78 25.89
CA THR A 99 -0.43 5.52 25.16
C THR A 99 -1.77 5.45 24.45
N ASN A 100 -1.75 5.16 23.15
CA ASN A 100 -2.92 4.81 22.38
C ASN A 100 -2.79 3.37 21.89
N ILE A 101 -3.87 2.62 21.96
CA ILE A 101 -3.95 1.25 21.45
C ILE A 101 -5.21 1.19 20.59
N ALA A 102 -5.05 0.76 19.34
CA ALA A 102 -6.16 0.51 18.44
C ALA A 102 -6.01 -0.88 17.84
N GLY A 103 -7.08 -1.65 17.86
CA GLY A 103 -7.15 -2.95 17.24
C GLY A 103 -8.25 -2.97 16.20
N ALA A 104 -8.02 -3.65 15.07
CA ALA A 104 -9.03 -3.92 14.08
C ALA A 104 -9.04 -5.41 13.73
N PHE A 105 -10.22 -5.91 13.45
CA PHE A 105 -10.41 -7.28 12.99
C PHE A 105 -11.24 -7.26 11.71
N LYS A 106 -10.64 -7.73 10.62
CA LYS A 106 -11.30 -7.79 9.32
C LYS A 106 -11.52 -9.24 8.94
N THR A 107 -12.67 -9.52 8.41
CA THR A 107 -13.03 -10.84 7.87
C THR A 107 -13.67 -10.65 6.51
N GLY A 108 -13.60 -11.65 5.67
CA GLY A 108 -14.11 -11.57 4.32
C GLY A 108 -14.33 -12.93 3.68
N SER A 109 -14.62 -12.92 2.39
CA SER A 109 -14.76 -14.14 1.59
C SER A 109 -13.49 -14.98 1.61
N TRP A 110 -13.62 -16.27 1.34
CA TRP A 110 -12.50 -17.22 1.23
C TRP A 110 -11.73 -17.43 2.53
N GLY A 111 -12.44 -17.41 3.66
CA GLY A 111 -11.82 -17.61 4.97
C GLY A 111 -10.85 -16.50 5.36
N LEU A 112 -10.97 -15.29 4.80
CA LEU A 112 -10.10 -14.18 5.15
C LEU A 112 -10.26 -13.80 6.61
N ILE A 113 -9.14 -13.84 7.33
CA ILE A 113 -8.99 -13.36 8.69
C ILE A 113 -7.78 -12.42 8.71
N ASN A 114 -7.99 -11.17 9.12
CA ASN A 114 -6.92 -10.17 9.16
C ASN A 114 -7.06 -9.30 10.43
N PRO A 115 -6.53 -9.75 11.57
CA PRO A 115 -6.36 -8.92 12.75
C PRO A 115 -5.21 -7.93 12.55
N SER A 116 -5.39 -6.72 13.06
CA SER A 116 -4.34 -5.69 13.12
C SER A 116 -4.32 -5.01 14.48
N LEU A 117 -3.15 -4.56 14.89
CA LEU A 117 -2.90 -3.87 16.15
C LEU A 117 -1.98 -2.68 15.91
N LEU A 118 -2.40 -1.51 16.36
CA LEU A 118 -1.62 -0.28 16.39
C LEU A 118 -1.32 0.08 17.84
N LEU A 119 -0.06 0.27 18.15
CA LEU A 119 0.43 0.73 19.45
C LEU A 119 1.17 2.05 19.25
N GLU A 120 0.77 3.07 19.98
CA GLU A 120 1.43 4.37 19.97
C GLU A 120 1.81 4.76 21.39
N GLN A 121 3.05 5.17 21.58
CA GLN A 121 3.59 5.54 22.88
C GLN A 121 4.31 6.88 22.80
N GLN A 122 3.93 7.81 23.67
CA GLN A 122 4.67 9.05 23.89
C GLN A 122 5.62 8.89 25.08
N PHE A 123 6.92 9.01 24.85
CA PHE A 123 7.93 8.97 25.91
C PHE A 123 8.09 10.33 26.56
N ASN A 124 8.15 11.38 25.73
CA ASN A 124 8.23 12.78 26.20
C ASN A 124 7.59 13.71 25.17
N LYS A 125 7.71 15.03 25.37
CA LYS A 125 7.12 16.02 24.44
C LYS A 125 7.72 16.01 23.03
N THR A 126 8.91 15.42 22.87
CA THR A 126 9.65 15.42 21.60
C THR A 126 9.65 14.04 20.94
N TRP A 127 9.59 12.95 21.74
CA TRP A 127 9.72 11.59 21.26
C TRP A 127 8.43 10.82 21.44
N SER A 128 7.96 10.25 20.34
CA SER A 128 6.89 9.27 20.30
C SER A 128 7.26 8.11 19.39
N MET A 129 6.67 6.96 19.61
CA MET A 129 6.83 5.76 18.81
C MET A 129 5.46 5.26 18.38
N SER A 130 5.35 4.81 17.15
CA SER A 130 4.20 4.08 16.62
C SER A 130 4.68 2.73 16.11
N ALA A 131 3.97 1.68 16.47
CA ALA A 131 4.19 0.33 15.98
C ALA A 131 2.88 -0.26 15.49
N ASN A 132 2.87 -0.73 14.25
CA ASN A 132 1.72 -1.40 13.66
C ASN A 132 2.11 -2.83 13.28
N GLY A 133 1.22 -3.78 13.60
CA GLY A 133 1.35 -5.17 13.19
C GLY A 133 0.03 -5.68 12.66
N GLU A 134 0.07 -6.43 11.56
CA GLU A 134 -1.08 -7.14 11.03
C GLU A 134 -0.70 -8.56 10.64
N TRP A 135 -1.67 -9.43 10.73
CA TRP A 135 -1.54 -10.80 10.25
C TRP A 135 -2.73 -11.12 9.35
N MET A 136 -2.46 -11.73 8.21
CA MET A 136 -3.49 -12.06 7.24
C MET A 136 -3.41 -13.53 6.87
N SER A 137 -4.55 -14.20 6.94
CA SER A 137 -4.72 -15.58 6.50
C SER A 137 -5.96 -15.70 5.64
N SER A 138 -5.89 -16.53 4.61
CA SER A 138 -7.01 -16.84 3.72
C SER A 138 -6.81 -18.23 3.13
N ASP A 139 -7.88 -18.97 2.95
CA ASP A 139 -7.85 -20.32 2.36
C ASP A 139 -7.51 -20.32 0.86
N GLY A 140 -7.74 -19.19 0.18
CA GLY A 140 -7.42 -19.02 -1.23
C GLY A 140 -8.25 -19.89 -2.20
N HIS A 141 -9.32 -20.51 -1.75
CA HIS A 141 -10.18 -21.34 -2.58
C HIS A 141 -11.11 -20.48 -3.44
N TYR A 142 -10.61 -20.03 -4.59
CA TYR A 142 -11.42 -19.28 -5.55
C TYR A 142 -12.12 -20.25 -6.51
N PRO A 143 -13.47 -20.35 -6.48
CA PRO A 143 -14.18 -21.11 -7.50
C PRO A 143 -14.01 -20.38 -8.84
N TYR A 144 -13.58 -21.09 -9.85
CA TYR A 144 -13.51 -20.61 -11.22
C TYR A 144 -14.12 -21.65 -12.16
N THR A 145 -14.78 -21.15 -13.20
CA THR A 145 -15.30 -22.00 -14.27
C THR A 145 -14.42 -21.84 -15.49
N LEU A 146 -13.79 -22.94 -15.89
CA LEU A 146 -13.07 -23.00 -17.17
C LEU A 146 -14.10 -23.28 -18.26
N HIS A 147 -14.28 -22.34 -19.16
CA HIS A 147 -14.97 -22.59 -20.42
C HIS A 147 -13.94 -23.07 -21.43
N TYR A 148 -13.84 -24.37 -21.61
CA TYR A 148 -13.15 -24.91 -22.76
C TYR A 148 -14.06 -24.62 -23.97
N GLY A 149 -13.57 -23.75 -24.87
CA GLY A 149 -14.24 -23.59 -26.15
C GLY A 149 -14.35 -24.98 -26.78
N ASN A 150 -15.56 -25.38 -27.14
CA ASN A 150 -15.72 -26.58 -27.99
C ASN A 150 -14.92 -26.29 -29.26
N ALA A 151 -13.81 -26.96 -29.45
CA ALA A 151 -13.25 -27.08 -30.78
C ALA A 151 -14.36 -27.72 -31.65
N ALA A 152 -14.97 -26.91 -32.51
CA ALA A 152 -15.82 -27.41 -33.53
C ALA A 152 -14.91 -28.34 -34.39
N GLU A 153 -15.19 -29.60 -34.34
CA GLU A 153 -14.65 -30.56 -35.32
C GLU A 153 -15.25 -30.15 -36.66
N ASP A 154 -14.42 -29.62 -37.54
CA ASP A 154 -14.61 -29.58 -38.98
C ASP A 154 -13.60 -30.53 -39.62
#